data_d7a46b6b5fee234a1b3d5b335a5286e7
#
_entry.id   d7a46b6b5fee234a1b3d5b335a5286e7
#
_cell.length_a   1.000
_cell.length_b   1.000
_cell.length_c   1.000
_cell.angle_alpha   90.00
_cell.angle_beta   90.00
_cell.angle_gamma   90.00
#
_symmetry.space_group_name_H-M   'P 1'
#
loop_
_entity.id
_entity.type
_entity.pdbx_description
1 polymer ?
#
loop_
_entity_poly.entity_id
_entity_poly.type
_entity_poly.pdbx_seq_one_letter_code
_entity_poly.pdbx_strand_id
1 'polypeptide(L)'
;MVDYEILDNGIKLYKLPFRNENIAIGILVNIGSIFEDKEFRGISHLLEHMMFQSNKKYNKNQIHLLFEESGSIHNAMTYYNYTLYFAAVMKEGFENILDLFYWMFENDKYDNNEFENEKNVVKTEIMMREDDPTISLND
;
A
#
# COMPACT_ATOMS: atom_id res chain seq x y z
N MET A 1 -20.47 8.65 -15.48
CA MET A 1 -19.72 9.31 -14.38
C MET A 1 -19.75 8.33 -13.24
N VAL A 2 -18.65 8.06 -12.59
CA VAL A 2 -18.63 7.16 -11.44
C VAL A 2 -19.11 7.97 -10.24
N ASP A 3 -20.16 7.48 -9.57
CA ASP A 3 -20.68 8.14 -8.37
C ASP A 3 -19.77 7.85 -7.17
N TYR A 4 -19.61 8.86 -6.34
CA TYR A 4 -18.87 8.73 -5.08
C TYR A 4 -19.58 9.46 -3.95
N GLU A 5 -19.36 9.02 -2.73
CA GLU A 5 -19.75 9.73 -1.51
C GLU A 5 -18.51 10.25 -0.78
N ILE A 6 -18.67 11.36 -0.06
CA ILE A 6 -17.63 11.88 0.82
C ILE A 6 -17.99 11.47 2.23
N LEU A 7 -17.11 10.71 2.87
CA LEU A 7 -17.27 10.30 4.25
C LEU A 7 -16.97 11.47 5.21
N ASP A 8 -17.40 11.37 6.47
CA ASP A 8 -17.22 12.40 7.49
C ASP A 8 -15.76 12.82 7.71
N ASN A 9 -14.83 11.91 7.46
CA ASN A 9 -13.38 12.14 7.52
C ASN A 9 -12.78 12.71 6.23
N GLY A 10 -13.61 13.04 5.22
CA GLY A 10 -13.19 13.61 3.94
C GLY A 10 -12.73 12.59 2.88
N ILE A 11 -12.72 11.30 3.18
CA ILE A 11 -12.39 10.25 2.20
C ILE A 11 -13.49 10.18 1.14
N LYS A 12 -13.09 10.10 -0.13
CA LYS A 12 -13.99 9.84 -1.26
C LYS A 12 -14.14 8.34 -1.45
N LEU A 13 -15.33 7.83 -1.21
CA LEU A 13 -15.65 6.42 -1.40
C LEU A 13 -16.33 6.20 -2.75
N TYR A 14 -15.71 5.42 -3.62
CA TYR A 14 -16.23 4.99 -4.90
C TYR A 14 -16.77 3.57 -4.79
N LYS A 15 -18.01 3.34 -5.15
CA LYS A 15 -18.63 2.01 -5.16
C LYS A 15 -18.88 1.59 -6.61
N LEU A 16 -18.17 0.58 -7.07
CA LEU A 16 -18.29 0.03 -8.40
C LEU A 16 -18.92 -1.36 -8.32
N PRO A 17 -20.23 -1.49 -8.52
CA PRO A 17 -20.89 -2.78 -8.48
C PRO A 17 -20.39 -3.64 -9.65
N PHE A 18 -19.90 -4.83 -9.33
CA PHE A 18 -19.44 -5.81 -10.30
C PHE A 18 -20.09 -7.17 -10.02
N ARG A 19 -20.41 -7.92 -11.06
CA ARG A 19 -21.03 -9.24 -10.92
C ARG A 19 -19.93 -10.30 -10.72
N ASN A 20 -19.41 -10.37 -9.51
CA ASN A 20 -18.41 -11.37 -9.13
C ASN A 20 -18.59 -11.71 -7.63
N GLU A 21 -18.09 -12.85 -7.22
CA GLU A 21 -18.03 -13.27 -5.82
C GLU A 21 -16.87 -12.61 -5.08
N ASN A 22 -15.88 -12.11 -5.81
CA ASN A 22 -14.74 -11.40 -5.26
C ASN A 22 -15.03 -9.91 -5.08
N ILE A 23 -14.48 -9.34 -4.02
CA ILE A 23 -14.52 -7.91 -3.73
C ILE A 23 -13.11 -7.35 -3.89
N ALA A 24 -12.95 -6.28 -4.65
CA ALA A 24 -11.71 -5.52 -4.72
C ALA A 24 -11.81 -4.28 -3.86
N ILE A 25 -10.81 -4.06 -3.01
CA ILE A 25 -10.62 -2.87 -2.21
C ILE A 25 -9.39 -2.15 -2.74
N GLY A 26 -9.49 -0.85 -2.98
CA GLY A 26 -8.34 -0.01 -3.34
C GLY A 26 -8.36 1.27 -2.52
N ILE A 27 -7.20 1.63 -1.97
CA ILE A 27 -6.97 2.91 -1.29
C ILE A 27 -5.94 3.66 -2.11
N LEU A 28 -6.36 4.80 -2.66
CA LEU A 28 -5.52 5.68 -3.45
C LEU A 28 -5.16 6.91 -2.62
N VAL A 29 -3.87 7.10 -2.41
CA VAL A 29 -3.29 8.25 -1.71
C VAL A 29 -2.67 9.17 -2.75
N ASN A 30 -3.10 10.43 -2.81
CA ASN A 30 -2.61 11.44 -3.76
C ASN A 30 -1.21 11.95 -3.35
N ILE A 31 -0.30 11.04 -3.06
CA ILE A 31 1.12 11.30 -2.77
C ILE A 31 1.95 10.28 -3.50
N GLY A 32 2.98 10.73 -4.20
CA GLY A 32 3.93 9.91 -4.93
C GLY A 32 5.27 10.64 -5.06
N SER A 33 6.18 10.11 -5.85
CA SER A 33 7.59 10.57 -5.91
C SER A 33 7.77 12.03 -6.34
N ILE A 34 6.80 12.65 -7.04
CA ILE A 34 6.88 14.08 -7.43
C ILE A 34 6.87 15.04 -6.23
N PHE A 35 6.26 14.61 -5.11
CA PHE A 35 6.12 15.44 -3.91
C PHE A 35 7.32 15.31 -2.97
N GLU A 36 8.33 14.52 -3.33
CA GLU A 36 9.52 14.28 -2.53
C GLU A 36 10.54 15.39 -2.72
N ASP A 37 11.03 15.93 -1.61
CA ASP A 37 12.20 16.77 -1.63
C ASP A 37 13.45 15.96 -2.00
N LYS A 38 14.47 16.61 -2.60
CA LYS A 38 15.69 15.94 -3.05
C LYS A 38 16.40 15.15 -1.94
N GLU A 39 16.27 15.60 -0.69
CA GLU A 39 16.87 14.96 0.49
C GLU A 39 16.13 13.69 0.90
N PHE A 40 14.86 13.55 0.51
CA PHE A 40 13.96 12.46 0.91
C PHE A 40 13.53 11.59 -0.27
N ARG A 41 14.32 11.53 -1.33
CA ARG A 41 14.01 10.69 -2.49
C ARG A 41 13.81 9.23 -2.09
N GLY A 42 12.69 8.66 -2.53
CA GLY A 42 12.30 7.29 -2.25
C GLY A 42 11.49 7.11 -0.96
N ILE A 43 11.17 8.21 -0.24
CA ILE A 43 10.40 8.12 1.01
C ILE A 43 8.98 7.58 0.79
N SER A 44 8.33 7.91 -0.33
CA SER A 44 7.00 7.39 -0.65
C SER A 44 7.03 5.87 -0.86
N HIS A 45 8.05 5.36 -1.55
CA HIS A 45 8.27 3.94 -1.75
C HIS A 45 8.65 3.24 -0.43
N LEU A 46 9.49 3.85 0.40
CA LEU A 46 9.80 3.32 1.73
C LEU A 46 8.54 3.27 2.61
N LEU A 47 7.70 4.29 2.58
CA LEU A 47 6.44 4.29 3.32
C LEU A 47 5.51 3.18 2.83
N GLU A 48 5.44 2.94 1.52
CA GLU A 48 4.70 1.83 0.94
C GLU A 48 5.12 0.49 1.58
N HIS A 49 6.44 0.20 1.65
CA HIS A 49 6.97 -0.98 2.32
C HIS A 49 6.62 -1.04 3.81
N MET A 50 6.72 0.11 4.49
CA MET A 50 6.44 0.20 5.93
C MET A 50 4.97 -0.04 6.27
N MET A 51 4.04 0.20 5.34
CA MET A 51 2.61 -0.08 5.56
C MET A 51 2.33 -1.57 5.79
N PHE A 52 3.18 -2.48 5.29
CA PHE A 52 3.08 -3.92 5.49
C PHE A 52 3.88 -4.45 6.69
N GLN A 53 4.52 -3.57 7.46
CA GLN A 53 5.22 -3.91 8.68
C GLN A 53 4.27 -3.88 9.89
N SER A 54 4.81 -4.24 11.07
CA SER A 54 4.04 -4.26 12.32
C SER A 54 3.34 -2.93 12.59
N ASN A 55 2.09 -3.00 13.00
CA ASN A 55 1.27 -1.85 13.38
C ASN A 55 0.74 -2.01 14.81
N LYS A 56 -0.14 -1.10 15.25
CA LYS A 56 -0.71 -1.09 16.61
C LYS A 56 -1.48 -2.38 16.98
N LYS A 57 -2.03 -3.09 16.00
CA LYS A 57 -2.88 -4.27 16.22
C LYS A 57 -2.21 -5.57 15.81
N TYR A 58 -1.47 -5.55 14.71
CA TYR A 58 -0.92 -6.73 14.09
C TYR A 58 0.60 -6.63 13.95
N ASN A 59 1.32 -7.70 14.28
CA ASN A 59 2.72 -7.80 13.88
C ASN A 59 2.84 -8.21 12.40
N LYS A 60 4.02 -8.06 11.80
CA LYS A 60 4.31 -8.36 10.39
C LYS A 60 3.82 -9.76 9.98
N ASN A 61 4.09 -10.78 10.78
CA ASN A 61 3.68 -12.15 10.46
C ASN A 61 2.17 -12.31 10.46
N GLN A 62 1.46 -11.65 11.38
CA GLN A 62 0.00 -11.65 11.41
C GLN A 62 -0.59 -10.95 10.19
N ILE A 63 0.02 -9.87 9.72
CA ILE A 63 -0.40 -9.15 8.50
C ILE A 63 -0.31 -10.08 7.29
N HIS A 64 0.83 -10.76 7.11
CA HIS A 64 1.01 -11.74 6.03
C HIS A 64 0.01 -12.89 6.12
N LEU A 65 -0.18 -13.44 7.33
CA LEU A 65 -1.11 -14.54 7.55
C LEU A 65 -2.56 -14.14 7.24
N LEU A 66 -2.99 -12.94 7.60
CA LEU A 66 -4.33 -12.44 7.29
C LEU A 66 -4.57 -12.34 5.77
N PHE A 67 -3.58 -11.89 5.01
CA PHE A 67 -3.67 -11.88 3.55
C PHE A 67 -3.74 -13.30 2.98
N GLU A 68 -2.93 -14.22 3.46
CA GLU A 68 -2.91 -15.62 3.02
C GLU A 68 -4.22 -16.34 3.35
N GLU A 69 -4.69 -16.25 4.60
CA GLU A 69 -5.92 -16.91 5.07
C GLU A 69 -7.18 -16.37 4.38
N SER A 70 -7.19 -15.08 4.01
CA SER A 70 -8.30 -14.50 3.24
C SER A 70 -8.28 -14.88 1.77
N GLY A 71 -7.26 -15.62 1.31
CA GLY A 71 -7.10 -15.97 -0.11
C GLY A 71 -6.95 -14.73 -1.01
N SER A 72 -6.44 -13.62 -0.45
CA SER A 72 -6.38 -12.36 -1.17
C SER A 72 -5.19 -12.31 -2.13
N ILE A 73 -5.43 -11.67 -3.27
CA ILE A 73 -4.36 -11.10 -4.10
C ILE A 73 -4.23 -9.64 -3.69
N HIS A 74 -3.08 -9.25 -3.17
CA HIS A 74 -2.83 -7.89 -2.70
C HIS A 74 -1.50 -7.38 -3.23
N ASN A 75 -1.40 -6.05 -3.36
CA ASN A 75 -0.18 -5.36 -3.70
C ASN A 75 -0.29 -3.88 -3.33
N ALA A 76 0.85 -3.19 -3.39
CA ALA A 76 0.89 -1.73 -3.40
C ALA A 76 1.84 -1.26 -4.49
N MET A 77 1.67 -0.03 -4.94
CA MET A 77 2.46 0.57 -5.99
C MET A 77 2.59 2.08 -5.75
N THR A 78 3.83 2.55 -5.71
CA THR A 78 4.14 3.98 -5.67
C THR A 78 4.39 4.48 -7.08
N TYR A 79 3.53 5.41 -7.52
CA TYR A 79 3.64 6.10 -8.80
C TYR A 79 4.18 7.52 -8.60
N TYR A 80 4.33 8.24 -9.70
CA TYR A 80 4.84 9.59 -9.72
C TYR A 80 3.99 10.57 -8.87
N ASN A 81 2.66 10.48 -8.96
CA ASN A 81 1.72 11.41 -8.31
C ASN A 81 0.75 10.76 -7.31
N TYR A 82 0.77 9.45 -7.15
CA TYR A 82 -0.08 8.74 -6.18
C TYR A 82 0.56 7.42 -5.74
N THR A 83 0.09 6.90 -4.62
CA THR A 83 0.36 5.54 -4.14
C THR A 83 -0.95 4.79 -4.04
N LEU A 84 -0.99 3.57 -4.57
CA LEU A 84 -2.17 2.70 -4.56
C LEU A 84 -1.89 1.46 -3.72
N TYR A 85 -2.76 1.18 -2.77
CA TYR A 85 -2.83 -0.07 -2.02
C TYR A 85 -4.09 -0.81 -2.42
N PHE A 86 -4.01 -2.10 -2.73
CA PHE A 86 -5.20 -2.84 -3.13
C PHE A 86 -5.16 -4.30 -2.69
N ALA A 87 -6.35 -4.87 -2.52
CA ALA A 87 -6.55 -6.29 -2.34
C ALA A 87 -7.81 -6.75 -3.07
N ALA A 88 -7.75 -7.93 -3.68
CA ALA A 88 -8.91 -8.63 -4.18
C ALA A 88 -9.11 -9.87 -3.30
N VAL A 89 -10.29 -10.04 -2.75
CA VAL A 89 -10.59 -11.02 -1.72
C VAL A 89 -11.97 -11.65 -1.95
N MET A 90 -12.17 -12.89 -1.53
CA MET A 90 -13.49 -13.47 -1.48
C MET A 90 -14.35 -12.74 -0.44
N LYS A 91 -15.67 -12.76 -0.63
CA LYS A 91 -16.62 -12.02 0.21
C LYS A 91 -16.46 -12.31 1.70
N GLU A 92 -16.14 -13.54 2.07
CA GLU A 92 -15.95 -13.99 3.44
C GLU A 92 -14.72 -13.35 4.12
N GLY A 93 -13.68 -13.02 3.36
CA GLY A 93 -12.46 -12.37 3.87
C GLY A 93 -12.50 -10.86 3.87
N PHE A 94 -13.55 -10.24 3.30
CA PHE A 94 -13.61 -8.80 3.07
C PHE A 94 -13.45 -7.97 4.34
N GLU A 95 -14.19 -8.32 5.41
CA GLU A 95 -14.15 -7.56 6.66
C GLU A 95 -12.76 -7.61 7.32
N ASN A 96 -12.09 -8.76 7.26
CA ASN A 96 -10.74 -8.92 7.80
C ASN A 96 -9.73 -8.05 7.05
N ILE A 97 -9.82 -8.00 5.73
CA ILE A 97 -8.92 -7.18 4.92
C ILE A 97 -9.23 -5.68 5.07
N LEU A 98 -10.50 -5.31 5.22
CA LEU A 98 -10.88 -3.92 5.51
C LEU A 98 -10.35 -3.46 6.87
N ASP A 99 -10.48 -4.30 7.92
CA ASP A 99 -9.91 -4.03 9.24
C ASP A 99 -8.37 -3.95 9.19
N LEU A 100 -7.73 -4.84 8.43
CA LEU A 100 -6.29 -4.79 8.23
C LEU A 100 -5.85 -3.47 7.59
N PHE A 101 -6.50 -3.05 6.50
CA PHE A 101 -6.22 -1.76 5.86
C PHE A 101 -6.44 -0.59 6.82
N TYR A 102 -7.51 -0.61 7.60
CA TYR A 102 -7.74 0.42 8.61
C TYR A 102 -6.52 0.55 9.55
N TRP A 103 -6.00 -0.55 10.10
CA TRP A 103 -4.86 -0.51 11.02
C TRP A 103 -3.53 -0.21 10.35
N MET A 104 -3.38 -0.50 9.06
CA MET A 104 -2.22 -0.05 8.28
C MET A 104 -2.17 1.48 8.20
N PHE A 105 -3.32 2.14 7.98
CA PHE A 105 -3.41 3.60 7.86
C PHE A 105 -3.50 4.34 9.21
N GLU A 106 -3.97 3.69 10.27
CA GLU A 106 -3.97 4.24 11.64
C GLU A 106 -2.63 4.09 12.38
N ASN A 107 -1.63 3.52 11.72
CA ASN A 107 -0.32 3.33 12.33
C ASN A 107 0.47 4.65 12.32
N ASP A 108 0.93 5.07 13.50
CA ASP A 108 1.73 6.28 13.71
C ASP A 108 3.15 5.97 14.23
N LYS A 109 3.47 4.69 14.43
CA LYS A 109 4.75 4.23 14.95
C LYS A 109 5.17 2.94 14.28
N TYR A 110 6.43 2.91 13.89
CA TYR A 110 7.08 1.74 13.32
C TYR A 110 8.21 1.26 14.22
N ASP A 111 8.46 -0.05 14.20
CA ASP A 111 9.64 -0.63 14.85
C ASP A 111 10.92 -0.19 14.13
N ASN A 112 11.92 0.24 14.90
CA ASN A 112 13.17 0.75 14.33
C ASN A 112 13.94 -0.32 13.54
N ASN A 113 13.89 -1.59 13.95
CA ASN A 113 14.59 -2.66 13.25
C ASN A 113 13.89 -2.98 11.92
N GLU A 114 12.53 -3.02 11.92
CA GLU A 114 11.75 -3.17 10.70
C GLU A 114 12.04 -2.01 9.74
N PHE A 115 12.07 -0.77 10.24
CA PHE A 115 12.38 0.41 9.44
C PHE A 115 13.77 0.35 8.79
N GLU A 116 14.83 0.04 9.56
CA GLU A 116 16.19 -0.05 9.00
C GLU A 116 16.34 -1.21 8.02
N ASN A 117 15.63 -2.33 8.23
CA ASN A 117 15.61 -3.44 7.30
C ASN A 117 14.95 -3.04 5.98
N GLU A 118 13.74 -2.47 6.01
CA GLU A 118 13.02 -2.06 4.79
C GLU A 118 13.75 -0.95 4.04
N LYS A 119 14.37 -0.02 4.74
CA LYS A 119 15.21 1.00 4.14
C LYS A 119 16.37 0.39 3.33
N ASN A 120 16.97 -0.71 3.79
CA ASN A 120 18.00 -1.40 3.04
C ASN A 120 17.44 -2.16 1.83
N VAL A 121 16.25 -2.75 1.96
CA VAL A 121 15.53 -3.39 0.84
C VAL A 121 15.25 -2.36 -0.25
N VAL A 122 14.61 -1.24 0.09
CA VAL A 122 14.28 -0.17 -0.87
C VAL A 122 15.52 0.40 -1.54
N LYS A 123 16.62 0.61 -0.80
CA LYS A 123 17.89 1.03 -1.41
C LYS A 123 18.39 0.04 -2.45
N THR A 124 18.32 -1.25 -2.15
CA THR A 124 18.75 -2.30 -3.08
C THR A 124 17.87 -2.31 -4.35
N GLU A 125 16.56 -2.14 -4.20
CA GLU A 125 15.63 -2.07 -5.33
C GLU A 125 15.87 -0.85 -6.21
N ILE A 126 16.16 0.31 -5.62
CA ILE A 126 16.51 1.53 -6.37
C ILE A 126 17.78 1.30 -7.17
N MET A 127 18.83 0.74 -6.56
CA MET A 127 20.09 0.43 -7.25
C MET A 127 19.87 -0.55 -8.41
N MET A 128 19.06 -1.59 -8.21
CA MET A 128 18.74 -2.56 -9.27
C MET A 128 18.00 -1.92 -10.44
N ARG A 129 17.13 -0.93 -10.18
CA ARG A 129 16.43 -0.18 -11.24
C ARG A 129 17.36 0.75 -11.98
N GLU A 130 18.27 1.43 -11.31
CA GLU A 130 19.26 2.31 -11.92
C GLU A 130 20.25 1.54 -12.82
N ASP A 131 20.57 0.30 -12.46
CA ASP A 131 21.43 -0.59 -13.23
C ASP A 131 20.73 -1.26 -14.44
N ASP A 132 19.39 -1.16 -14.53
CA ASP A 132 18.64 -1.73 -15.66
C ASP A 132 18.56 -0.73 -16.82
N PRO A 133 19.28 -0.98 -17.93
CA PRO A 133 19.30 -0.07 -19.08
C PRO A 133 17.96 0.07 -19.81
N THR A 134 16.99 -0.81 -19.53
CA THR A 134 15.66 -0.75 -20.16
C THR A 134 14.73 0.23 -19.43
N ILE A 135 15.00 0.54 -18.16
CA ILE A 135 14.21 1.46 -17.34
C ILE A 135 14.73 2.89 -17.49
N SER A 136 16.04 3.08 -17.64
CA SER A 136 16.67 4.41 -17.77
C SER A 136 16.35 5.15 -19.07
N LEU A 137 15.66 4.52 -20.02
CA LEU A 137 15.30 5.12 -21.32
C LEU A 137 13.86 5.71 -21.34
N ASN A 138 13.10 5.61 -20.24
CA ASN A 138 11.70 6.04 -20.17
C ASN A 138 11.44 7.15 -19.13
N ASP A 139 12.47 7.75 -18.51
CA ASP A 139 12.38 8.91 -17.61
C ASP A 139 12.70 10.23 -18.32
#